data_9c1af1e5c38b3ae0126384532be88d7f
#
_entry.id   9c1af1e5c38b3ae0126384532be88d7f
#
_cell.length_a   1.000
_cell.length_b   1.000
_cell.length_c   1.000
_cell.angle_alpha   90.00
_cell.angle_beta   90.00
_cell.angle_gamma   90.00
#
_symmetry.space_group_name_H-M   'P 1'
#
loop_
_entity.id
_entity.type
_entity.pdbx_description
1 polymer ?
#
loop_
_entity_poly.entity_id
_entity_poly.type
_entity_poly.pdbx_seq_one_letter_code
_entity_poly.pdbx_strand_id
1 'polypeptide(L)'
;RTRLFLAGGGSLIQDNTSTRSIWYYLTVLRMAKRLGTRTMLFANGIGPINRSFNRRLAGKVLNELQVISLRDAQSFNEIKTLGINKPDIYVASDPAVLLEVSDQTGVDELIKAENIPAGKPLIGFSIRKWDNLKYIDKIAEIADYCVEKYGSHPVFIPMQYPMDLDISQTIANRMKHPASIVKNVYSPDVILGLTARLRLMVGMRLHSIIYAATQCIPLIGLVYEPKVAAFLKEIDQPSAGYMDNLDTTEICRQLDFIWQNQSEIREQLKNAKKRLVIMAQANLTNAYQMLKNGESDEF
;
A
#
# COMPACT_ATOMS: atom_id res chain seq x y z
N ARG A 1 -3.14 -11.71 -31.15
CA ARG A 1 -1.94 -12.21 -30.42
C ARG A 1 -1.57 -11.18 -29.34
N THR A 2 -1.27 -11.63 -28.10
CA THR A 2 -0.81 -10.73 -27.02
C THR A 2 0.59 -10.23 -27.35
N ARG A 3 0.80 -8.91 -27.37
CA ARG A 3 2.08 -8.29 -27.72
C ARG A 3 2.96 -8.04 -26.49
N LEU A 4 2.34 -7.71 -25.35
CA LEU A 4 3.01 -7.47 -24.09
C LEU A 4 2.24 -8.14 -22.94
N PHE A 5 2.94 -8.84 -22.06
CA PHE A 5 2.44 -9.39 -20.84
C PHE A 5 3.04 -8.62 -19.64
N LEU A 6 2.19 -7.95 -18.88
CA LEU A 6 2.54 -7.26 -17.65
C LEU A 6 2.15 -8.11 -16.46
N ALA A 7 3.12 -8.58 -15.69
CA ALA A 7 2.87 -9.18 -14.39
C ALA A 7 3.03 -8.09 -13.34
N GLY A 8 1.92 -7.55 -12.84
CA GLY A 8 1.93 -6.35 -12.02
C GLY A 8 1.13 -6.40 -10.74
N GLY A 9 1.45 -5.43 -9.90
CA GLY A 9 0.82 -5.20 -8.61
C GLY A 9 1.29 -6.13 -7.49
N GLY A 10 1.23 -5.63 -6.28
CA GLY A 10 1.49 -6.39 -5.07
C GLY A 10 2.90 -6.96 -4.93
N SER A 11 3.04 -8.06 -4.18
CA SER A 11 4.27 -8.85 -4.03
C SER A 11 4.00 -10.25 -4.54
N LEU A 12 4.11 -10.44 -5.85
CA LEU A 12 3.78 -11.71 -6.51
C LEU A 12 4.87 -12.77 -6.32
N ILE A 13 6.13 -12.32 -6.30
CA ILE A 13 7.30 -13.19 -6.27
C ILE A 13 7.84 -13.25 -4.83
N GLN A 14 7.19 -14.08 -4.02
CA GLN A 14 7.54 -14.36 -2.62
C GLN A 14 7.00 -15.72 -2.19
N ASP A 15 7.60 -16.38 -1.19
CA ASP A 15 7.17 -17.69 -0.71
C ASP A 15 6.78 -17.72 0.78
N ASN A 16 6.61 -16.53 1.37
CA ASN A 16 6.25 -16.38 2.78
C ASN A 16 4.80 -16.83 3.05
N THR A 17 3.89 -16.54 2.12
CA THR A 17 2.48 -16.94 2.23
C THR A 17 2.21 -18.30 1.64
N SER A 18 2.78 -18.64 0.48
CA SER A 18 2.58 -19.91 -0.20
C SER A 18 3.62 -20.18 -1.28
N THR A 19 4.23 -21.38 -1.24
CA THR A 19 5.07 -21.87 -2.33
C THR A 19 4.31 -22.07 -3.64
N ARG A 20 3.01 -22.39 -3.59
CA ARG A 20 2.20 -22.55 -4.80
C ARG A 20 2.00 -21.22 -5.53
N SER A 21 1.89 -20.13 -4.79
CA SER A 21 1.71 -18.79 -5.36
C SER A 21 2.91 -18.38 -6.22
N ILE A 22 4.13 -18.49 -5.69
CA ILE A 22 5.34 -18.13 -6.45
C ILE A 22 5.50 -19.01 -7.69
N TRP A 23 5.22 -20.31 -7.60
CA TRP A 23 5.27 -21.22 -8.75
C TRP A 23 4.28 -20.83 -9.84
N TYR A 24 3.06 -20.47 -9.45
CA TYR A 24 2.05 -20.00 -10.39
C TYR A 24 2.54 -18.80 -11.19
N TYR A 25 2.98 -17.74 -10.51
CA TYR A 25 3.42 -16.52 -11.21
C TYR A 25 4.67 -16.74 -12.07
N LEU A 26 5.65 -17.49 -11.58
CA LEU A 26 6.85 -17.83 -12.36
C LEU A 26 6.49 -18.68 -13.60
N THR A 27 5.53 -19.60 -13.47
CA THR A 27 5.06 -20.42 -14.60
C THR A 27 4.37 -19.57 -15.64
N VAL A 28 3.47 -18.67 -15.26
CA VAL A 28 2.76 -17.76 -16.18
C VAL A 28 3.74 -16.86 -16.94
N LEU A 29 4.70 -16.26 -16.23
CA LEU A 29 5.78 -15.46 -16.86
C LEU A 29 6.55 -16.27 -17.90
N ARG A 30 6.96 -17.48 -17.54
CA ARG A 30 7.72 -18.38 -18.43
C ARG A 30 6.91 -18.83 -19.63
N MET A 31 5.60 -19.08 -19.47
CA MET A 31 4.71 -19.44 -20.56
C MET A 31 4.55 -18.27 -21.54
N ALA A 32 4.28 -17.05 -21.03
CA ALA A 32 4.18 -15.86 -21.85
C ALA A 32 5.45 -15.66 -22.71
N LYS A 33 6.63 -15.79 -22.08
CA LYS A 33 7.92 -15.73 -22.77
C LYS A 33 8.05 -16.78 -23.85
N ARG A 34 7.72 -18.05 -23.57
CA ARG A 34 7.80 -19.16 -24.53
C ARG A 34 6.88 -19.00 -25.74
N LEU A 35 5.76 -18.32 -25.54
CA LEU A 35 4.82 -17.98 -26.61
C LEU A 35 5.27 -16.77 -27.44
N GLY A 36 6.48 -16.25 -27.20
CA GLY A 36 7.03 -15.11 -27.91
C GLY A 36 6.44 -13.77 -27.50
N THR A 37 5.71 -13.72 -26.37
CA THR A 37 5.17 -12.47 -25.83
C THR A 37 6.26 -11.74 -25.05
N ARG A 38 6.40 -10.43 -25.25
CA ARG A 38 7.26 -9.59 -24.41
C ARG A 38 6.74 -9.59 -22.98
N THR A 39 7.64 -9.66 -22.02
CA THR A 39 7.28 -9.84 -20.61
C THR A 39 7.94 -8.79 -19.73
N MET A 40 7.14 -8.14 -18.92
CA MET A 40 7.58 -7.16 -17.93
C MET A 40 7.03 -7.51 -16.55
N LEU A 41 7.89 -7.50 -15.55
CA LEU A 41 7.45 -7.45 -14.18
C LEU A 41 7.19 -5.97 -13.83
N PHE A 42 5.93 -5.63 -13.54
CA PHE A 42 5.46 -4.24 -13.47
C PHE A 42 5.22 -3.81 -12.03
N ALA A 43 6.04 -2.88 -11.51
CA ALA A 43 5.95 -2.31 -10.16
C ALA A 43 5.77 -3.36 -9.06
N ASN A 44 6.56 -4.39 -9.08
CA ASN A 44 6.41 -5.53 -8.18
C ASN A 44 7.28 -5.40 -6.93
N GLY A 45 6.72 -5.83 -5.78
CA GLY A 45 7.50 -6.16 -4.60
C GLY A 45 8.05 -7.58 -4.74
N ILE A 46 9.34 -7.78 -4.46
CA ILE A 46 10.00 -9.09 -4.52
C ILE A 46 10.49 -9.51 -3.14
N GLY A 47 10.21 -10.76 -2.80
CA GLY A 47 10.64 -11.39 -1.55
C GLY A 47 9.72 -11.11 -0.34
N PRO A 48 10.09 -11.73 0.79
CA PRO A 48 11.22 -12.66 0.93
C PRO A 48 10.99 -13.97 0.18
N ILE A 49 12.08 -14.54 -0.37
CA ILE A 49 12.11 -15.88 -0.94
C ILE A 49 13.05 -16.72 -0.10
N ASN A 50 12.49 -17.56 0.78
CA ASN A 50 13.26 -18.26 1.81
C ASN A 50 13.81 -19.60 1.34
N ARG A 51 13.08 -20.29 0.43
CA ARG A 51 13.45 -21.64 0.00
C ARG A 51 14.46 -21.59 -1.14
N SER A 52 15.58 -22.32 -1.00
CA SER A 52 16.66 -22.33 -1.98
C SER A 52 16.23 -22.79 -3.38
N PHE A 53 15.26 -23.72 -3.47
CA PHE A 53 14.67 -24.12 -4.74
C PHE A 53 13.92 -22.96 -5.41
N ASN A 54 13.08 -22.23 -4.65
CA ASN A 54 12.33 -21.08 -5.16
C ASN A 54 13.25 -19.94 -5.59
N ARG A 55 14.35 -19.71 -4.85
CA ARG A 55 15.37 -18.72 -5.21
C ARG A 55 16.01 -19.05 -6.57
N ARG A 56 16.43 -20.29 -6.78
CA ARG A 56 17.01 -20.73 -8.07
C ARG A 56 16.00 -20.61 -9.21
N LEU A 57 14.75 -21.02 -8.97
CA LEU A 57 13.69 -20.94 -9.98
C LEU A 57 13.38 -19.49 -10.34
N ALA A 58 13.22 -18.60 -9.35
CA ALA A 58 12.99 -17.17 -9.54
C ALA A 58 14.17 -16.54 -10.31
N GLY A 59 15.42 -16.78 -9.87
CA GLY A 59 16.61 -16.30 -10.56
C GLY A 59 16.65 -16.70 -12.04
N LYS A 60 16.31 -17.96 -12.34
CA LYS A 60 16.26 -18.44 -13.74
C LYS A 60 15.16 -17.76 -14.55
N VAL A 61 13.93 -17.73 -14.04
CA VAL A 61 12.78 -17.20 -14.81
C VAL A 61 12.86 -15.68 -14.96
N LEU A 62 13.23 -14.96 -13.90
CA LEU A 62 13.28 -13.50 -13.95
C LEU A 62 14.46 -12.99 -14.82
N ASN A 63 15.57 -13.73 -14.94
CA ASN A 63 16.61 -13.41 -15.91
C ASN A 63 16.18 -13.59 -17.38
N GLU A 64 15.05 -14.24 -17.64
CA GLU A 64 14.52 -14.38 -19.00
C GLU A 64 13.61 -13.21 -19.42
N LEU A 65 13.22 -12.33 -18.48
CA LEU A 65 12.36 -11.16 -18.77
C LEU A 65 13.14 -10.08 -19.52
N GLN A 66 12.42 -9.15 -20.16
CA GLN A 66 13.02 -7.98 -20.77
C GLN A 66 13.19 -6.85 -19.78
N VAL A 67 12.14 -6.56 -18.98
CA VAL A 67 12.13 -5.44 -18.04
C VAL A 67 11.59 -5.90 -16.69
N ILE A 68 12.22 -5.42 -15.63
CA ILE A 68 11.76 -5.58 -14.24
C ILE A 68 11.67 -4.20 -13.60
N SER A 69 10.48 -3.74 -13.33
CA SER A 69 10.26 -2.58 -12.48
C SER A 69 9.84 -3.02 -11.07
N LEU A 70 10.52 -2.44 -10.08
CA LEU A 70 10.35 -2.74 -8.68
C LEU A 70 9.74 -1.53 -7.99
N ARG A 71 8.86 -1.76 -7.02
CA ARG A 71 8.20 -0.65 -6.32
C ARG A 71 8.95 -0.14 -5.09
N ASP A 72 10.05 -0.82 -4.69
CA ASP A 72 10.81 -0.46 -3.50
C ASP A 72 12.28 -0.93 -3.60
N ALA A 73 13.15 -0.25 -2.84
CA ALA A 73 14.58 -0.57 -2.78
C ALA A 73 14.89 -1.94 -2.13
N GLN A 74 14.01 -2.45 -1.26
CA GLN A 74 14.19 -3.77 -0.65
C GLN A 74 14.07 -4.87 -1.71
N SER A 75 13.10 -4.76 -2.60
CA SER A 75 12.93 -5.65 -3.77
C SER A 75 14.15 -5.62 -4.68
N PHE A 76 14.80 -4.45 -4.85
CA PHE A 76 16.04 -4.34 -5.62
C PHE A 76 17.21 -5.10 -4.97
N ASN A 77 17.33 -5.03 -3.65
CA ASN A 77 18.32 -5.81 -2.94
C ASN A 77 18.07 -7.32 -3.08
N GLU A 78 16.82 -7.76 -3.02
CA GLU A 78 16.46 -9.16 -3.22
C GLU A 78 16.82 -9.64 -4.64
N ILE A 79 16.52 -8.85 -5.67
CA ILE A 79 16.92 -9.12 -7.07
C ILE A 79 18.44 -9.37 -7.19
N LYS A 80 19.26 -8.54 -6.55
CA LYS A 80 20.71 -8.70 -6.55
C LYS A 80 21.14 -10.03 -5.92
N THR A 81 20.53 -10.41 -4.79
CA THR A 81 20.86 -11.68 -4.11
C THR A 81 20.42 -12.92 -4.90
N LEU A 82 19.47 -12.77 -5.83
CA LEU A 82 19.04 -13.82 -6.75
C LEU A 82 19.91 -13.95 -7.99
N GLY A 83 20.92 -13.07 -8.17
CA GLY A 83 21.80 -13.07 -9.34
C GLY A 83 21.10 -12.66 -10.63
N ILE A 84 20.07 -11.82 -10.55
CA ILE A 84 19.33 -11.33 -11.71
C ILE A 84 20.01 -10.08 -12.23
N ASN A 85 20.48 -10.10 -13.49
CA ASN A 85 21.26 -9.03 -14.10
C ASN A 85 21.09 -8.89 -15.63
N LYS A 86 20.23 -9.69 -16.25
CA LYS A 86 19.99 -9.63 -17.70
C LYS A 86 18.87 -8.64 -18.11
N PRO A 87 17.75 -8.56 -17.37
CA PRO A 87 16.71 -7.58 -17.66
C PRO A 87 17.17 -6.15 -17.40
N ASP A 88 16.49 -5.19 -18.04
CA ASP A 88 16.54 -3.79 -17.60
C ASP A 88 15.81 -3.67 -16.26
N ILE A 89 16.54 -3.33 -15.18
CA ILE A 89 16.01 -3.31 -13.82
C ILE A 89 16.03 -1.88 -13.28
N TYR A 90 14.89 -1.39 -12.80
CA TYR A 90 14.81 -0.09 -12.15
C TYR A 90 13.83 -0.11 -10.97
N VAL A 91 14.05 0.82 -10.04
CA VAL A 91 13.13 1.06 -8.93
C VAL A 91 12.19 2.19 -9.33
N ALA A 92 10.90 1.93 -9.23
CA ALA A 92 9.82 2.87 -9.47
C ALA A 92 9.03 3.08 -8.18
N SER A 93 7.81 3.61 -8.27
CA SER A 93 6.86 3.65 -7.16
C SER A 93 5.65 2.75 -7.46
N ASP A 94 4.87 2.46 -6.41
CA ASP A 94 3.61 1.73 -6.55
C ASP A 94 2.64 2.51 -7.46
N PRO A 95 2.09 1.90 -8.52
CA PRO A 95 1.16 2.59 -9.43
C PRO A 95 -0.09 3.16 -8.75
N ALA A 96 -0.43 2.68 -7.55
CA ALA A 96 -1.53 3.23 -6.76
C ALA A 96 -1.38 4.72 -6.45
N VAL A 97 -0.15 5.27 -6.54
CA VAL A 97 0.07 6.72 -6.38
C VAL A 97 -0.49 7.56 -7.54
N LEU A 98 -0.77 6.93 -8.69
CA LEU A 98 -1.38 7.58 -9.87
C LEU A 98 -2.91 7.57 -9.82
N LEU A 99 -3.51 6.91 -8.82
CA LEU A 99 -4.96 6.88 -8.67
C LEU A 99 -5.48 8.27 -8.32
N GLU A 100 -6.54 8.68 -9.00
CA GLU A 100 -7.22 9.95 -8.77
C GLU A 100 -8.64 9.71 -8.24
N VAL A 101 -9.17 10.68 -7.52
CA VAL A 101 -10.56 10.67 -7.06
C VAL A 101 -11.44 11.05 -8.25
N SER A 102 -12.08 10.08 -8.87
CA SER A 102 -12.91 10.28 -10.06
C SER A 102 -14.40 10.38 -9.75
N ASP A 103 -14.86 9.79 -8.64
CA ASP A 103 -16.27 9.70 -8.27
C ASP A 103 -16.55 10.39 -6.93
N GLN A 104 -16.83 11.71 -6.98
CA GLN A 104 -17.22 12.47 -5.79
C GLN A 104 -18.63 12.10 -5.31
N THR A 105 -19.53 11.72 -6.21
CA THR A 105 -20.89 11.29 -5.85
C THR A 105 -20.84 9.99 -5.07
N GLY A 106 -20.05 9.02 -5.52
CA GLY A 106 -19.84 7.76 -4.80
C GLY A 106 -19.20 7.96 -3.42
N VAL A 107 -18.33 8.97 -3.25
CA VAL A 107 -17.78 9.32 -1.92
C VAL A 107 -18.89 9.84 -0.99
N ASP A 108 -19.75 10.71 -1.48
CA ASP A 108 -20.86 11.27 -0.68
C ASP A 108 -21.89 10.18 -0.33
N GLU A 109 -22.18 9.28 -1.26
CA GLU A 109 -23.02 8.09 -1.03
C GLU A 109 -22.41 7.15 0.03
N LEU A 110 -21.10 6.90 -0.03
CA LEU A 110 -20.39 6.13 0.99
C LEU A 110 -20.56 6.78 2.37
N ILE A 111 -20.26 8.08 2.48
CA ILE A 111 -20.36 8.83 3.74
C ILE A 111 -21.75 8.68 4.35
N LYS A 112 -22.78 8.79 3.52
CA LYS A 112 -24.19 8.63 3.95
C LYS A 112 -24.50 7.18 4.35
N ALA A 113 -24.12 6.20 3.51
CA ALA A 113 -24.42 4.78 3.72
C ALA A 113 -23.75 4.22 4.98
N GLU A 114 -22.53 4.66 5.26
CA GLU A 114 -21.74 4.19 6.42
C GLU A 114 -21.94 5.08 7.67
N ASN A 115 -22.91 6.02 7.63
CA ASN A 115 -23.26 6.92 8.72
C ASN A 115 -22.05 7.68 9.28
N ILE A 116 -21.19 8.19 8.40
CA ILE A 116 -20.07 9.03 8.79
C ILE A 116 -20.58 10.46 9.07
N PRO A 117 -20.44 10.99 10.29
CA PRO A 117 -21.04 12.26 10.65
C PRO A 117 -20.38 13.45 9.95
N ALA A 118 -21.18 14.39 9.53
CA ALA A 118 -20.70 15.69 9.06
C ALA A 118 -20.28 16.60 10.22
N GLY A 119 -19.40 17.57 9.94
CA GLY A 119 -19.05 18.64 10.87
C GLY A 119 -18.01 18.29 11.94
N LYS A 120 -17.53 17.04 11.99
CA LYS A 120 -16.41 16.63 12.86
C LYS A 120 -15.16 16.35 12.03
N PRO A 121 -13.95 16.66 12.56
CA PRO A 121 -12.72 16.17 11.95
C PRO A 121 -12.71 14.64 11.91
N LEU A 122 -12.46 14.04 10.75
CA LEU A 122 -12.39 12.58 10.59
C LEU A 122 -10.98 12.09 10.77
N ILE A 123 -10.77 11.02 11.55
CA ILE A 123 -9.49 10.32 11.67
C ILE A 123 -9.68 8.89 11.17
N GLY A 124 -8.94 8.55 10.11
CA GLY A 124 -9.00 7.20 9.53
C GLY A 124 -8.15 6.19 10.29
N PHE A 125 -8.66 5.00 10.47
CA PHE A 125 -7.97 3.84 11.03
C PHE A 125 -8.04 2.69 10.05
N SER A 126 -6.89 2.25 9.51
CA SER A 126 -6.83 1.10 8.63
C SER A 126 -5.99 0.02 9.27
N ILE A 127 -6.67 -0.91 9.92
CA ILE A 127 -6.07 -1.93 10.78
C ILE A 127 -6.29 -3.32 10.17
N ARG A 128 -5.31 -4.19 10.26
CA ARG A 128 -5.41 -5.59 9.88
C ARG A 128 -5.31 -6.50 11.12
N LYS A 129 -5.81 -7.72 10.99
CA LYS A 129 -5.61 -8.74 12.01
C LYS A 129 -4.11 -9.06 12.18
N TRP A 130 -3.66 -9.13 13.44
CA TRP A 130 -2.31 -9.45 13.83
C TRP A 130 -2.32 -10.53 14.92
N ASP A 131 -1.22 -11.27 15.08
CA ASP A 131 -1.19 -12.46 15.95
C ASP A 131 -1.36 -12.15 17.45
N ASN A 132 -0.80 -11.02 17.89
CA ASN A 132 -0.93 -10.58 19.27
C ASN A 132 -2.16 -9.70 19.44
N LEU A 133 -3.24 -10.21 20.04
CA LEU A 133 -4.50 -9.48 20.22
C LEU A 133 -4.43 -8.29 21.20
N LYS A 134 -3.34 -8.12 21.96
CA LYS A 134 -3.19 -6.99 22.89
C LYS A 134 -3.22 -5.61 22.20
N TYR A 135 -2.93 -5.56 20.91
CA TYR A 135 -3.00 -4.29 20.17
C TYR A 135 -4.44 -3.77 20.01
N ILE A 136 -5.46 -4.63 20.12
CA ILE A 136 -6.87 -4.25 19.96
C ILE A 136 -7.24 -3.17 20.98
N ASP A 137 -6.98 -3.43 22.25
CA ASP A 137 -7.29 -2.48 23.32
C ASP A 137 -6.45 -1.20 23.18
N LYS A 138 -5.19 -1.31 22.76
CA LYS A 138 -4.32 -0.14 22.50
C LYS A 138 -4.83 0.73 21.34
N ILE A 139 -5.29 0.13 20.25
CA ILE A 139 -5.85 0.91 19.13
C ILE A 139 -7.19 1.55 19.54
N ALA A 140 -8.02 0.86 20.31
CA ALA A 140 -9.25 1.43 20.84
C ALA A 140 -8.96 2.64 21.76
N GLU A 141 -7.96 2.53 22.64
CA GLU A 141 -7.50 3.62 23.50
C GLU A 141 -6.99 4.82 22.69
N ILE A 142 -6.20 4.59 21.63
CA ILE A 142 -5.71 5.64 20.73
C ILE A 142 -6.88 6.32 20.03
N ALA A 143 -7.86 5.56 19.55
CA ALA A 143 -9.03 6.12 18.88
C ALA A 143 -9.91 6.95 19.85
N ASP A 144 -10.11 6.47 21.07
CA ASP A 144 -10.80 7.21 22.13
C ASP A 144 -10.06 8.50 22.49
N TYR A 145 -8.72 8.44 22.62
CA TYR A 145 -7.88 9.63 22.82
C TYR A 145 -8.11 10.69 21.73
N CYS A 146 -8.18 10.27 20.46
CA CYS A 146 -8.45 11.20 19.35
C CYS A 146 -9.83 11.86 19.48
N VAL A 147 -10.85 11.13 19.96
CA VAL A 147 -12.18 11.72 20.21
C VAL A 147 -12.13 12.74 21.34
N GLU A 148 -11.54 12.35 22.48
CA GLU A 148 -11.47 13.18 23.68
C GLU A 148 -10.62 14.44 23.47
N LYS A 149 -9.48 14.29 22.79
CA LYS A 149 -8.50 15.37 22.65
C LYS A 149 -8.82 16.33 21.51
N TYR A 150 -9.31 15.81 20.37
CA TYR A 150 -9.48 16.61 19.14
C TYR A 150 -10.93 16.83 18.76
N GLY A 151 -11.90 16.28 19.49
CA GLY A 151 -13.30 16.29 19.09
C GLY A 151 -13.57 15.57 17.76
N SER A 152 -12.65 14.66 17.37
CA SER A 152 -12.69 13.97 16.08
C SER A 152 -13.69 12.80 16.07
N HIS A 153 -13.95 12.27 14.89
CA HIS A 153 -14.72 11.04 14.71
C HIS A 153 -13.84 9.97 14.03
N PRO A 154 -13.58 8.82 14.69
CA PRO A 154 -12.85 7.72 14.12
C PRO A 154 -13.64 7.02 13.01
N VAL A 155 -12.96 6.76 11.88
CA VAL A 155 -13.51 6.02 10.73
C VAL A 155 -12.59 4.85 10.43
N PHE A 156 -13.06 3.63 10.67
CA PHE A 156 -12.32 2.42 10.32
C PHE A 156 -12.53 2.11 8.84
N ILE A 157 -11.39 1.95 8.13
CA ILE A 157 -11.34 1.74 6.67
C ILE A 157 -10.68 0.38 6.39
N PRO A 158 -11.46 -0.71 6.31
CA PRO A 158 -10.96 -2.02 5.90
C PRO A 158 -10.43 -1.97 4.47
N MET A 159 -9.24 -2.54 4.25
CA MET A 159 -8.62 -2.64 2.91
C MET A 159 -8.72 -4.07 2.35
N GLN A 160 -8.99 -5.05 3.19
CA GLN A 160 -9.15 -6.45 2.81
C GLN A 160 -10.36 -7.07 3.49
N TYR A 161 -11.40 -7.32 2.73
CA TYR A 161 -12.62 -7.95 3.22
C TYR A 161 -12.54 -9.48 3.17
N PRO A 162 -13.16 -10.21 4.12
CA PRO A 162 -13.84 -9.68 5.32
C PRO A 162 -12.89 -9.41 6.50
N MET A 163 -11.63 -9.84 6.43
CA MET A 163 -10.70 -9.92 7.57
C MET A 163 -10.47 -8.59 8.29
N ASP A 164 -10.34 -7.49 7.55
CA ASP A 164 -10.12 -6.16 8.15
C ASP A 164 -11.43 -5.58 8.71
N LEU A 165 -12.57 -5.99 8.17
CA LEU A 165 -13.88 -5.61 8.71
C LEU A 165 -14.08 -6.20 10.10
N ASP A 166 -13.81 -7.49 10.28
CA ASP A 166 -13.97 -8.21 11.55
C ASP A 166 -13.10 -7.58 12.65
N ILE A 167 -11.84 -7.27 12.34
CA ILE A 167 -10.96 -6.65 13.33
C ILE A 167 -11.36 -5.20 13.63
N SER A 168 -11.81 -4.44 12.63
CA SER A 168 -12.33 -3.08 12.81
C SER A 168 -13.53 -3.07 13.74
N GLN A 169 -14.47 -4.00 13.55
CA GLN A 169 -15.63 -4.16 14.42
C GLN A 169 -15.21 -4.55 15.86
N THR A 170 -14.22 -5.44 15.99
CA THR A 170 -13.71 -5.87 17.29
C THR A 170 -13.11 -4.68 18.07
N ILE A 171 -12.33 -3.83 17.39
CA ILE A 171 -11.73 -2.64 17.99
C ILE A 171 -12.80 -1.62 18.35
N ALA A 172 -13.74 -1.33 17.44
CA ALA A 172 -14.81 -0.38 17.69
C ALA A 172 -15.70 -0.78 18.88
N ASN A 173 -15.93 -2.09 19.10
CA ASN A 173 -16.66 -2.61 20.26
C ASN A 173 -15.89 -2.46 21.59
N ARG A 174 -14.58 -2.18 21.55
CA ARG A 174 -13.74 -1.92 22.74
C ARG A 174 -13.63 -0.43 23.06
N MET A 175 -13.96 0.43 22.12
CA MET A 175 -13.95 1.87 22.30
C MET A 175 -15.03 2.33 23.26
N LYS A 176 -14.76 3.41 23.96
CA LYS A 176 -15.73 4.14 24.83
C LYS A 176 -16.62 5.07 24.01
N HIS A 177 -16.12 5.54 22.87
CA HIS A 177 -16.78 6.50 22.00
C HIS A 177 -17.24 5.85 20.68
N PRO A 178 -18.29 6.37 20.02
CA PRO A 178 -18.76 5.83 18.77
C PRO A 178 -17.76 6.08 17.62
N ALA A 179 -17.64 5.10 16.73
CA ALA A 179 -16.87 5.16 15.51
C ALA A 179 -17.71 4.69 14.31
N SER A 180 -17.40 5.15 13.11
CA SER A 180 -17.94 4.59 11.87
C SER A 180 -16.99 3.52 11.30
N ILE A 181 -17.58 2.53 10.62
CA ILE A 181 -16.81 1.47 9.96
C ILE A 181 -17.34 1.38 8.52
N VAL A 182 -16.45 1.41 7.55
CA VAL A 182 -16.79 1.18 6.14
C VAL A 182 -17.06 -0.31 5.97
N LYS A 183 -18.35 -0.69 5.90
CA LYS A 183 -18.79 -2.10 5.89
C LYS A 183 -18.92 -2.66 4.49
N ASN A 184 -19.29 -1.83 3.53
CA ASN A 184 -19.48 -2.23 2.15
C ASN A 184 -18.16 -2.14 1.36
N VAL A 185 -18.08 -2.88 0.26
CA VAL A 185 -16.94 -2.84 -0.66
C VAL A 185 -17.17 -1.71 -1.66
N TYR A 186 -16.24 -0.77 -1.71
CA TYR A 186 -16.24 0.35 -2.65
C TYR A 186 -15.06 0.26 -3.61
N SER A 187 -15.14 0.96 -4.72
CA SER A 187 -14.03 1.08 -5.65
C SER A 187 -12.84 1.83 -5.04
N PRO A 188 -11.61 1.57 -5.48
CA PRO A 188 -10.41 2.20 -4.91
C PRO A 188 -10.43 3.74 -4.96
N ASP A 189 -10.99 4.34 -6.00
CA ASP A 189 -11.12 5.80 -6.15
C ASP A 189 -12.11 6.42 -5.16
N VAL A 190 -13.20 5.72 -4.81
CA VAL A 190 -14.14 6.14 -3.77
C VAL A 190 -13.48 6.07 -2.38
N ILE A 191 -12.72 5.00 -2.07
CA ILE A 191 -11.94 4.92 -0.82
C ILE A 191 -10.85 6.00 -0.76
N LEU A 192 -10.21 6.29 -1.89
CA LEU A 192 -9.25 7.40 -1.99
C LEU A 192 -9.94 8.74 -1.71
N GLY A 193 -11.15 8.94 -2.23
CA GLY A 193 -11.97 10.12 -1.99
C GLY A 193 -12.37 10.27 -0.52
N LEU A 194 -12.77 9.18 0.15
CA LEU A 194 -12.99 9.20 1.60
C LEU A 194 -11.69 9.56 2.34
N THR A 195 -10.55 8.99 1.92
CA THR A 195 -9.25 9.32 2.52
C THR A 195 -8.94 10.81 2.39
N ALA A 196 -9.27 11.45 1.28
CA ALA A 196 -9.10 12.89 1.09
C ALA A 196 -9.94 13.76 2.05
N ARG A 197 -11.01 13.24 2.64
CA ARG A 197 -11.83 13.92 3.64
C ARG A 197 -11.30 13.78 5.06
N LEU A 198 -10.28 12.98 5.28
CA LEU A 198 -9.68 12.78 6.61
C LEU A 198 -8.81 13.97 7.02
N ARG A 199 -8.74 14.16 8.31
CA ARG A 199 -7.80 15.08 8.94
C ARG A 199 -6.44 14.43 9.21
N LEU A 200 -6.46 13.13 9.54
CA LEU A 200 -5.30 12.30 9.86
C LEU A 200 -5.60 10.83 9.57
N MET A 201 -4.57 10.04 9.26
CA MET A 201 -4.65 8.59 9.07
C MET A 201 -3.72 7.85 10.05
N VAL A 202 -4.25 6.85 10.75
CA VAL A 202 -3.49 5.82 11.46
C VAL A 202 -3.53 4.56 10.59
N GLY A 203 -2.44 4.31 9.86
CA GLY A 203 -2.41 3.28 8.81
C GLY A 203 -1.53 2.09 9.17
N MET A 204 -2.07 0.88 9.09
CA MET A 204 -1.32 -0.38 9.13
C MET A 204 -1.18 -0.97 7.71
N ARG A 205 -2.20 -0.91 6.88
CA ARG A 205 -2.16 -1.39 5.50
C ARG A 205 -1.38 -0.44 4.60
N LEU A 206 -0.42 -0.97 3.83
CA LEU A 206 0.43 -0.16 2.96
C LEU A 206 -0.39 0.75 2.02
N HIS A 207 -1.44 0.22 1.37
CA HIS A 207 -2.26 1.03 0.47
C HIS A 207 -3.03 2.14 1.19
N SER A 208 -3.44 1.98 2.45
CA SER A 208 -4.05 3.07 3.22
C SER A 208 -3.06 4.20 3.47
N ILE A 209 -1.79 3.87 3.71
CA ILE A 209 -0.69 4.82 3.87
C ILE A 209 -0.38 5.52 2.53
N ILE A 210 -0.33 4.76 1.42
CA ILE A 210 -0.17 5.31 0.07
C ILE A 210 -1.30 6.30 -0.25
N TYR A 211 -2.56 5.93 0.02
CA TYR A 211 -3.72 6.79 -0.22
C TYR A 211 -3.65 8.08 0.60
N ALA A 212 -3.33 7.98 1.90
CA ALA A 212 -3.15 9.17 2.74
C ALA A 212 -2.04 10.07 2.21
N ALA A 213 -0.88 9.51 1.86
CA ALA A 213 0.25 10.25 1.31
C ALA A 213 -0.12 10.96 -0.01
N THR A 214 -0.82 10.28 -0.94
CA THR A 214 -1.23 10.86 -2.24
C THR A 214 -2.31 11.92 -2.10
N GLN A 215 -3.15 11.86 -1.07
CA GLN A 215 -4.10 12.91 -0.72
C GLN A 215 -3.52 13.98 0.21
N CYS A 216 -2.20 13.91 0.48
CA CYS A 216 -1.50 14.82 1.40
C CYS A 216 -2.15 14.87 2.78
N ILE A 217 -2.68 13.75 3.25
CA ILE A 217 -3.27 13.61 4.58
C ILE A 217 -2.15 13.21 5.54
N PRO A 218 -1.88 14.02 6.60
CA PRO A 218 -0.93 13.65 7.64
C PRO A 218 -1.23 12.26 8.20
N LEU A 219 -0.18 11.49 8.46
CA LEU A 219 -0.37 10.10 8.84
C LEU A 219 0.68 9.63 9.85
N ILE A 220 0.34 8.56 10.56
CA ILE A 220 1.26 7.74 11.33
C ILE A 220 1.12 6.29 10.90
N GLY A 221 2.24 5.60 10.70
CA GLY A 221 2.24 4.21 10.23
C GLY A 221 2.46 3.20 11.35
N LEU A 222 1.62 2.19 11.43
CA LEU A 222 1.76 1.01 12.29
C LEU A 222 2.54 -0.06 11.52
N VAL A 223 3.79 -0.32 11.91
CA VAL A 223 4.67 -1.22 11.18
C VAL A 223 4.44 -2.67 11.57
N TYR A 224 4.10 -3.52 10.61
CA TYR A 224 4.00 -4.97 10.77
C TYR A 224 4.94 -5.74 9.83
N GLU A 225 5.50 -5.05 8.83
CA GLU A 225 6.44 -5.61 7.87
C GLU A 225 7.39 -4.53 7.33
N PRO A 226 8.61 -4.90 6.89
CA PRO A 226 9.64 -3.94 6.50
C PRO A 226 9.24 -2.96 5.39
N LYS A 227 8.38 -3.38 4.45
CA LYS A 227 7.93 -2.51 3.35
C LYS A 227 7.13 -1.30 3.84
N VAL A 228 6.38 -1.43 4.95
CA VAL A 228 5.64 -0.31 5.56
C VAL A 228 6.64 0.70 6.12
N ALA A 229 7.64 0.24 6.88
CA ALA A 229 8.69 1.10 7.40
C ALA A 229 9.48 1.80 6.29
N ALA A 230 9.80 1.08 5.21
CA ALA A 230 10.52 1.63 4.07
C ALA A 230 9.71 2.74 3.37
N PHE A 231 8.41 2.53 3.16
CA PHE A 231 7.56 3.53 2.53
C PHE A 231 7.36 4.76 3.42
N LEU A 232 7.16 4.59 4.74
CA LEU A 232 7.08 5.71 5.69
C LEU A 232 8.34 6.57 5.64
N LYS A 233 9.52 5.94 5.59
CA LYS A 233 10.80 6.65 5.43
C LYS A 233 10.90 7.39 4.10
N GLU A 234 10.41 6.81 3.01
CA GLU A 234 10.42 7.41 1.66
C GLU A 234 9.57 8.69 1.59
N ILE A 235 8.50 8.75 2.36
CA ILE A 235 7.59 9.91 2.43
C ILE A 235 7.83 10.82 3.64
N ASP A 236 8.91 10.59 4.40
CA ASP A 236 9.28 11.34 5.60
C ASP A 236 8.15 11.43 6.65
N GLN A 237 7.42 10.31 6.85
CA GLN A 237 6.36 10.24 7.84
C GLN A 237 6.71 9.33 9.03
N PRO A 238 6.17 9.64 10.23
CA PRO A 238 6.51 8.89 11.43
C PRO A 238 5.98 7.46 11.43
N SER A 239 6.74 6.59 12.11
CA SER A 239 6.33 5.25 12.48
C SER A 239 5.89 5.21 13.92
N ALA A 240 4.76 4.59 14.20
CA ALA A 240 4.30 4.27 15.55
C ALA A 240 5.05 3.07 16.18
N GLY A 241 6.12 2.62 15.53
CA GLY A 241 6.83 1.41 15.93
C GLY A 241 6.19 0.13 15.38
N TYR A 242 6.78 -1.00 15.79
CA TYR A 242 6.31 -2.32 15.38
C TYR A 242 5.12 -2.78 16.22
N MET A 243 4.19 -3.48 15.56
CA MET A 243 2.93 -3.96 16.17
C MET A 243 3.10 -4.80 17.43
N ASP A 244 4.24 -5.47 17.58
CA ASP A 244 4.53 -6.30 18.75
C ASP A 244 4.79 -5.48 20.03
N ASN A 245 5.22 -4.20 19.87
CA ASN A 245 5.63 -3.32 20.97
C ASN A 245 5.01 -1.92 20.84
N LEU A 246 3.70 -1.81 20.57
CA LEU A 246 3.03 -0.52 20.52
C LEU A 246 3.07 0.18 21.87
N ASP A 247 3.53 1.42 21.89
CA ASP A 247 3.48 2.33 23.02
C ASP A 247 2.40 3.38 22.79
N THR A 248 1.26 3.23 23.47
CA THR A 248 0.10 4.13 23.34
C THR A 248 0.47 5.56 23.67
N THR A 249 1.29 5.78 24.70
CA THR A 249 1.70 7.13 25.14
C THR A 249 2.53 7.83 24.07
N GLU A 250 3.51 7.12 23.51
CA GLU A 250 4.34 7.67 22.44
C GLU A 250 3.53 7.92 21.16
N ILE A 251 2.60 7.04 20.80
CA ILE A 251 1.71 7.23 19.67
C ILE A 251 0.84 8.48 19.86
N CYS A 252 0.23 8.66 21.04
CA CYS A 252 -0.58 9.84 21.34
C CYS A 252 0.26 11.13 21.27
N ARG A 253 1.51 11.11 21.77
CA ARG A 253 2.44 12.25 21.65
C ARG A 253 2.74 12.58 20.20
N GLN A 254 2.96 11.59 19.34
CA GLN A 254 3.18 11.79 17.90
C GLN A 254 1.91 12.31 17.20
N LEU A 255 0.74 11.84 17.59
CA LEU A 255 -0.54 12.35 17.07
C LEU A 255 -0.75 13.82 17.45
N ASP A 256 -0.40 14.23 18.67
CA ASP A 256 -0.44 15.64 19.10
C ASP A 256 0.48 16.51 18.24
N PHE A 257 1.70 16.05 17.98
CA PHE A 257 2.64 16.75 17.09
C PHE A 257 2.07 16.90 15.68
N ILE A 258 1.56 15.80 15.11
CA ILE A 258 0.95 15.80 13.78
C ILE A 258 -0.25 16.74 13.72
N TRP A 259 -1.11 16.72 14.76
CA TRP A 259 -2.30 17.55 14.82
C TRP A 259 -1.97 19.04 14.84
N GLN A 260 -0.91 19.43 15.52
CA GLN A 260 -0.45 20.82 15.61
C GLN A 260 0.29 21.31 14.36
N ASN A 261 0.98 20.41 13.64
CA ASN A 261 1.86 20.76 12.52
C ASN A 261 1.31 20.34 11.14
N GLN A 262 -0.01 20.23 11.00
CA GLN A 262 -0.64 19.69 9.78
C GLN A 262 -0.27 20.41 8.49
N SER A 263 -0.13 21.73 8.52
CA SER A 263 0.17 22.51 7.32
C SER A 263 1.56 22.18 6.76
N GLU A 264 2.55 22.07 7.64
CA GLU A 264 3.91 21.70 7.28
C GLU A 264 3.97 20.26 6.74
N ILE A 265 3.35 19.32 7.45
CA ILE A 265 3.32 17.90 7.05
C ILE A 265 2.61 17.72 5.69
N ARG A 266 1.52 18.46 5.45
CA ARG A 266 0.85 18.44 4.15
C ARG A 266 1.76 18.93 3.02
N GLU A 267 2.58 19.94 3.26
CA GLU A 267 3.52 20.43 2.24
C GLU A 267 4.66 19.42 2.00
N GLN A 268 5.18 18.78 3.04
CA GLN A 268 6.13 17.67 2.90
C GLN A 268 5.54 16.53 2.07
N LEU A 269 4.30 16.13 2.34
CA LEU A 269 3.60 15.09 1.59
C LEU A 269 3.33 15.47 0.12
N LYS A 270 3.04 16.75 -0.18
CA LYS A 270 2.94 17.21 -1.57
C LYS A 270 4.25 17.04 -2.34
N ASN A 271 5.37 17.31 -1.71
CA ASN A 271 6.68 17.11 -2.31
C ASN A 271 7.02 15.63 -2.49
N ALA A 272 6.69 14.79 -1.50
CA ALA A 272 6.80 13.34 -1.61
C ALA A 272 5.91 12.80 -2.76
N LYS A 273 4.65 13.22 -2.83
CA LYS A 273 3.72 12.86 -3.92
C LYS A 273 4.29 13.16 -5.30
N LYS A 274 4.88 14.36 -5.51
CA LYS A 274 5.49 14.73 -6.80
C LYS A 274 6.58 13.73 -7.20
N ARG A 275 7.48 13.37 -6.27
CA ARG A 275 8.53 12.37 -6.51
C ARG A 275 7.94 11.00 -6.85
N LEU A 276 6.99 10.53 -6.06
CA LEU A 276 6.36 9.22 -6.24
C LEU A 276 5.63 9.12 -7.59
N VAL A 277 4.91 10.17 -8.01
CA VAL A 277 4.19 10.23 -9.29
C VAL A 277 5.17 10.10 -10.47
N ILE A 278 6.29 10.85 -10.45
CA ILE A 278 7.31 10.76 -11.50
C ILE A 278 7.87 9.32 -11.58
N MET A 279 8.19 8.73 -10.43
CA MET A 279 8.68 7.35 -10.36
C MET A 279 7.64 6.34 -10.86
N ALA A 280 6.36 6.52 -10.52
CA ALA A 280 5.29 5.62 -10.96
C ALA A 280 5.02 5.73 -12.46
N GLN A 281 5.10 6.95 -13.04
CA GLN A 281 4.96 7.18 -14.47
C GLN A 281 6.02 6.46 -15.30
N ALA A 282 7.23 6.26 -14.75
CA ALA A 282 8.27 5.50 -15.41
C ALA A 282 7.83 4.06 -15.76
N ASN A 283 6.96 3.45 -14.93
CA ASN A 283 6.40 2.13 -15.23
C ASN A 283 5.61 2.13 -16.56
N LEU A 284 4.75 3.14 -16.72
CA LEU A 284 3.90 3.28 -17.93
C LEU A 284 4.75 3.59 -19.16
N THR A 285 5.73 4.50 -19.02
CA THR A 285 6.65 4.87 -20.11
C THR A 285 7.40 3.65 -20.64
N ASN A 286 7.97 2.84 -19.74
CA ASN A 286 8.71 1.65 -20.14
C ASN A 286 7.79 0.58 -20.75
N ALA A 287 6.60 0.36 -20.21
CA ALA A 287 5.62 -0.55 -20.80
C ALA A 287 5.22 -0.12 -22.22
N TYR A 288 5.02 1.19 -22.42
CA TYR A 288 4.69 1.75 -23.74
C TYR A 288 5.85 1.64 -24.75
N GLN A 289 7.08 1.88 -24.30
CA GLN A 289 8.26 1.67 -25.15
C GLN A 289 8.40 0.21 -25.58
N MET A 290 8.17 -0.73 -24.68
CA MET A 290 8.16 -2.16 -25.00
C MET A 290 7.09 -2.52 -26.05
N LEU A 291 5.92 -1.87 -26.03
CA LEU A 291 4.90 -2.07 -27.07
C LEU A 291 5.35 -1.53 -28.42
N LYS A 292 5.90 -0.32 -28.48
CA LYS A 292 6.37 0.33 -29.72
C LYS A 292 7.51 -0.43 -30.40
N ASN A 293 8.52 -0.83 -29.63
CA ASN A 293 9.65 -1.58 -30.19
C ASN A 293 9.22 -2.94 -30.77
N GLY A 294 8.01 -3.44 -30.44
CA GLY A 294 7.40 -4.62 -31.04
C GLY A 294 6.80 -4.38 -32.43
N GLU A 295 6.58 -3.13 -32.81
CA GLU A 295 6.11 -2.80 -34.16
C GLU A 295 7.23 -2.81 -35.21
N SER A 296 8.47 -2.56 -34.78
CA SER A 296 9.65 -2.58 -35.64
C SER A 296 10.19 -3.98 -35.96
N ASP A 297 9.77 -5.00 -35.21
CA ASP A 297 10.24 -6.39 -35.39
C ASP A 297 9.29 -7.22 -36.31
N GLU A 298 8.18 -6.64 -36.79
CA GLU A 298 7.20 -7.30 -37.67
C GLU A 298 7.33 -6.94 -39.17
N PHE A 299 8.41 -6.24 -39.58
CA PHE A 299 8.69 -5.93 -40.99
C PHE A 299 9.96 -6.60 -41.52
#